data_5c37426d9e14dfb30686cadc93afac93
#
_entry.id   5c37426d9e14dfb30686cadc93afac93
#
_cell.length_a   1.000
_cell.length_b   1.000
_cell.length_c   1.000
_cell.angle_alpha   90.00
_cell.angle_beta   90.00
_cell.angle_gamma   90.00
#
_symmetry.space_group_name_H-M   'P 1'
#
loop_
_entity.id
_entity.type
_entity.pdbx_description
1 polymer ?
#
loop_
_entity_poly.entity_id
_entity_poly.type
_entity_poly.pdbx_seq_one_letter_code
_entity_poly.pdbx_strand_id
1 'polypeptide(L)'
;MVFTIKSSAAELSDTPSTVSNANRVLLQHTGNSFATVTIKSDDTFQPGSAAIQGTVIVRPNNPIVIKKDRLFTLEVDSSVSGLYATSVGVEGWTLI
;
A
#
# COMPACT_ATOMS: atom_id res chain seq x y z
N MET A 1 3.00 5.57 -19.37
CA MET A 1 3.74 5.45 -18.11
C MET A 1 3.81 3.98 -17.73
N VAL A 2 4.97 3.54 -17.36
CA VAL A 2 5.22 2.14 -17.01
C VAL A 2 5.67 2.08 -15.55
N PHE A 3 5.16 1.11 -14.79
CA PHE A 3 5.60 0.89 -13.41
C PHE A 3 6.61 -0.24 -13.36
N THR A 4 7.65 -0.04 -12.57
CA THR A 4 8.66 -1.05 -12.31
C THR A 4 8.34 -1.71 -10.98
N ILE A 5 8.32 -3.04 -10.96
CA ILE A 5 8.14 -3.81 -9.73
C ILE A 5 9.45 -3.77 -8.95
N LYS A 6 9.40 -3.35 -7.70
CA LYS A 6 10.60 -3.19 -6.86
C LYS A 6 10.66 -4.14 -5.69
N SER A 7 9.60 -4.88 -5.42
CA SER A 7 9.59 -5.87 -4.35
C SER A 7 8.62 -7.00 -4.71
N SER A 8 8.66 -8.07 -3.94
CA SER A 8 7.67 -9.12 -4.07
C SER A 8 6.33 -8.64 -3.49
N ALA A 9 5.24 -9.13 -4.05
CA ALA A 9 3.92 -8.86 -3.49
C ALA A 9 3.84 -9.51 -2.11
N ALA A 10 3.31 -8.76 -1.15
CA ALA A 10 3.11 -9.25 0.21
C ALA A 10 1.68 -8.96 0.63
N GLU A 11 1.07 -9.93 1.27
CA GLU A 11 -0.31 -9.75 1.74
C GLU A 11 -0.34 -8.75 2.89
N LEU A 12 -1.25 -7.78 2.79
CA LEU A 12 -1.50 -6.84 3.88
C LEU A 12 -2.33 -7.51 4.96
N SER A 13 -2.11 -7.08 6.19
CA SER A 13 -2.80 -7.59 7.36
C SER A 13 -3.12 -6.43 8.30
N ASP A 14 -3.54 -6.76 9.53
CA ASP A 14 -3.73 -5.73 10.55
C ASP A 14 -2.41 -5.27 11.18
N THR A 15 -1.28 -5.86 10.76
CA THR A 15 0.04 -5.38 11.15
C THR A 15 0.47 -4.30 10.16
N PRO A 16 0.78 -3.08 10.64
CA PRO A 16 1.20 -2.01 9.74
C PRO A 16 2.46 -2.37 8.95
N SER A 17 2.50 -1.99 7.68
CA SER A 17 3.63 -2.26 6.80
C SER A 17 3.96 -1.04 5.96
N THR A 18 5.24 -0.71 5.85
CA THR A 18 5.70 0.36 4.97
C THR A 18 5.77 -0.10 3.51
N VAL A 19 5.56 -1.37 3.25
CA VAL A 19 5.70 -1.98 1.92
C VAL A 19 7.10 -1.66 1.35
N SER A 20 8.13 -2.10 2.11
CA SER A 20 9.54 -1.88 1.76
C SER A 20 9.90 -0.40 1.62
N ASN A 21 9.33 0.44 2.48
CA ASN A 21 9.54 1.89 2.47
C ASN A 21 9.22 2.53 1.11
N ALA A 22 8.20 2.01 0.45
CA ALA A 22 7.81 2.48 -0.86
C ALA A 22 7.08 3.82 -0.80
N ASN A 23 7.26 4.65 -1.81
CA ASN A 23 6.44 5.83 -1.99
C ASN A 23 5.36 5.64 -3.06
N ARG A 24 5.40 4.53 -3.78
CA ARG A 24 4.31 4.11 -4.68
C ARG A 24 4.06 2.63 -4.48
N VAL A 25 2.81 2.27 -4.33
CA VAL A 25 2.40 0.92 -3.99
C VAL A 25 1.30 0.47 -4.93
N LEU A 26 1.50 -0.69 -5.55
CA LEU A 26 0.47 -1.36 -6.32
C LEU A 26 -0.35 -2.23 -5.37
N LEU A 27 -1.65 -2.00 -5.33
CA LEU A 27 -2.58 -2.78 -4.52
C LEU A 27 -3.41 -3.68 -5.42
N GLN A 28 -3.42 -4.97 -5.11
CA GLN A 28 -4.14 -5.99 -5.87
C GLN A 28 -4.95 -6.84 -4.90
N HIS A 29 -6.23 -7.02 -5.20
CA HIS A 29 -7.14 -7.77 -4.33
C HIS A 29 -7.67 -8.99 -5.05
N THR A 30 -7.43 -10.17 -4.48
CA THR A 30 -7.87 -11.44 -5.04
C THR A 30 -9.13 -11.98 -4.34
N GLY A 31 -9.63 -11.27 -3.32
CA GLY A 31 -10.83 -11.69 -2.59
C GLY A 31 -12.11 -11.39 -3.35
N ASN A 32 -13.23 -11.53 -2.67
CA ASN A 32 -14.55 -11.41 -3.29
C ASN A 32 -15.30 -10.16 -2.89
N SER A 33 -14.77 -9.35 -1.99
CA SER A 33 -15.45 -8.15 -1.53
C SER A 33 -14.48 -6.99 -1.45
N PHE A 34 -15.01 -5.79 -1.28
CA PHE A 34 -14.20 -4.60 -1.14
C PHE A 34 -13.35 -4.69 0.13
N ALA A 35 -12.15 -4.12 0.07
CA ALA A 35 -11.30 -3.99 1.24
C ALA A 35 -10.90 -2.54 1.41
N THR A 36 -10.90 -2.07 2.66
CA THR A 36 -10.45 -0.72 2.98
C THR A 36 -9.02 -0.79 3.52
N VAL A 37 -8.13 -0.08 2.86
CA VAL A 37 -6.74 0.04 3.29
C VAL A 37 -6.60 1.36 4.05
N THR A 38 -6.07 1.30 5.26
CA THR A 38 -5.83 2.46 6.09
C THR A 38 -4.37 2.88 5.97
N ILE A 39 -4.14 4.16 5.71
CA ILE A 39 -2.81 4.74 5.62
C ILE A 39 -2.57 5.52 6.89
N LYS A 40 -1.49 5.18 7.61
CA LYS A 40 -1.13 5.87 8.86
C LYS A 40 0.25 6.48 8.74
N SER A 41 0.43 7.61 9.42
CA SER A 41 1.74 8.24 9.50
C SER A 41 2.69 7.38 10.32
N ASP A 42 4.00 7.58 10.07
CA ASP A 42 5.03 6.92 10.84
C ASP A 42 5.07 7.50 12.26
N ASP A 43 5.11 6.65 13.26
CA ASP A 43 5.22 7.07 14.65
C ASP A 43 6.67 7.06 15.15
N THR A 44 7.65 6.90 14.28
CA THR A 44 9.06 6.86 14.65
C THR A 44 9.49 8.17 15.35
N PHE A 45 8.99 9.29 14.86
CA PHE A 45 9.34 10.59 15.42
C PHE A 45 8.47 10.98 16.63
N GLN A 46 7.33 10.35 16.74
CA GLN A 46 6.39 10.58 17.84
C GLN A 46 5.78 9.24 18.24
N PRO A 47 6.52 8.42 18.97
CA PRO A 47 6.05 7.07 19.32
C PRO A 47 4.67 7.11 19.98
N GLY A 48 3.79 6.23 19.52
CA GLY A 48 2.42 6.17 20.02
C GLY A 48 1.46 7.15 19.40
N SER A 49 1.90 7.97 18.44
CA SER A 49 1.04 8.98 17.84
C SER A 49 0.85 8.81 16.33
N ALA A 50 1.02 7.60 15.83
CA ALA A 50 0.68 7.32 14.44
C ALA A 50 -0.78 7.69 14.19
N ALA A 51 -1.02 8.53 13.18
CA ALA A 51 -2.34 9.05 12.89
C ALA A 51 -2.81 8.57 11.51
N ILE A 52 -4.11 8.35 11.39
CA ILE A 52 -4.71 7.98 10.11
C ILE A 52 -4.58 9.17 9.17
N GLN A 53 -3.94 8.94 8.02
CA GLN A 53 -3.79 9.95 6.98
C GLN A 53 -4.90 9.82 5.93
N GLY A 54 -5.45 8.64 5.77
CA GLY A 54 -6.51 8.42 4.82
C GLY A 54 -6.84 6.94 4.67
N THR A 55 -7.85 6.66 3.87
CA THR A 55 -8.24 5.31 3.53
C THR A 55 -8.49 5.22 2.04
N VAL A 56 -8.32 4.02 1.49
CA VAL A 56 -8.64 3.75 0.10
C VAL A 56 -9.35 2.41 0.02
N ILE A 57 -10.36 2.35 -0.85
CA ILE A 57 -11.13 1.12 -1.07
C ILE A 57 -10.55 0.41 -2.29
N VAL A 58 -10.17 -0.84 -2.11
CA VAL A 58 -9.65 -1.68 -3.20
C VAL A 58 -10.70 -2.71 -3.55
N ARG A 59 -11.07 -2.76 -4.82
CA ARG A 59 -12.07 -3.70 -5.32
C ARG A 59 -11.40 -4.95 -5.85
N PRO A 60 -12.08 -6.10 -5.78
CA PRO A 60 -11.56 -7.33 -6.39
C PRO A 60 -11.27 -7.13 -7.88
N ASN A 61 -10.14 -7.67 -8.32
CA ASN A 61 -9.74 -7.65 -9.74
C ASN A 61 -9.61 -6.24 -10.34
N ASN A 62 -9.37 -5.25 -9.50
CA ASN A 62 -9.21 -3.87 -9.95
C ASN A 62 -7.98 -3.26 -9.29
N PRO A 63 -6.77 -3.58 -9.78
CA PRO A 63 -5.54 -3.08 -9.18
C PRO A 63 -5.43 -1.56 -9.30
N ILE A 64 -4.88 -0.96 -8.26
CA ILE A 64 -4.64 0.49 -8.23
C ILE A 64 -3.24 0.76 -7.73
N VAL A 65 -2.71 1.93 -8.10
CA VAL A 65 -1.43 2.40 -7.58
C VAL A 65 -1.69 3.65 -6.76
N ILE A 66 -1.17 3.65 -5.53
CA ILE A 66 -1.28 4.81 -4.66
C ILE A 66 0.11 5.37 -4.37
N LYS A 67 0.15 6.65 -4.03
CA LYS A 67 1.36 7.32 -3.58
C LYS A 67 1.26 7.58 -2.10
N LYS A 68 2.35 7.37 -1.37
CA LYS A 68 2.41 7.64 0.05
C LYS A 68 3.82 8.09 0.43
N ASP A 69 3.97 8.64 1.62
CA ASP A 69 5.28 8.86 2.19
C ASP A 69 5.96 7.52 2.44
N ARG A 70 7.28 7.46 2.26
CA ARG A 70 8.03 6.20 2.41
C ARG A 70 7.80 5.51 3.73
N LEU A 71 7.70 6.28 4.81
CA LEU A 71 7.61 5.73 6.16
C LEU A 71 6.16 5.56 6.63
N PHE A 72 5.19 6.02 5.87
CA PHE A 72 3.79 5.76 6.21
C PHE A 72 3.49 4.28 6.01
N THR A 73 2.56 3.78 6.81
CA THR A 73 2.21 2.36 6.80
C THR A 73 0.83 2.14 6.22
N LEU A 74 0.64 0.95 5.68
CA LEU A 74 -0.65 0.47 5.20
C LEU A 74 -1.07 -0.70 6.06
N GLU A 75 -2.35 -0.76 6.36
CA GLU A 75 -2.92 -1.90 7.08
C GLU A 75 -4.37 -2.11 6.66
N VAL A 76 -4.87 -3.30 6.90
CA VAL A 76 -6.25 -3.68 6.66
C VAL A 76 -6.81 -4.34 7.91
N ASP A 77 -8.15 -4.43 7.97
CA ASP A 77 -8.81 -5.17 9.06
C ASP A 77 -8.40 -6.65 9.00
N SER A 78 -8.33 -7.28 10.16
CA SER A 78 -7.93 -8.69 10.26
C SER A 78 -8.87 -9.63 9.51
N SER A 79 -10.07 -9.19 9.20
CA SER A 79 -11.02 -9.98 8.41
C SER A 79 -10.72 -9.97 6.92
N VAL A 80 -9.83 -9.10 6.46
CA VAL A 80 -9.49 -8.99 5.04
C VAL A 80 -8.39 -9.98 4.69
N SER A 81 -8.56 -10.71 3.59
CA SER A 81 -7.55 -11.60 3.06
C SER A 81 -7.46 -11.45 1.56
N GLY A 82 -6.31 -11.78 0.99
CA GLY A 82 -6.11 -11.72 -0.45
C GLY A 82 -5.78 -10.35 -1.00
N LEU A 83 -5.48 -9.38 -0.15
CA LEU A 83 -5.08 -8.04 -0.60
C LEU A 83 -3.56 -7.93 -0.51
N TYR A 84 -2.92 -7.75 -1.66
CA TYR A 84 -1.47 -7.74 -1.78
C TYR A 84 -0.96 -6.36 -2.13
N ALA A 85 0.19 -6.00 -1.58
CA ALA A 85 0.87 -4.75 -1.83
C ALA A 85 2.25 -5.02 -2.40
N THR A 86 2.61 -4.26 -3.43
CA THR A 86 3.91 -4.39 -4.11
C THR A 86 4.51 -3.00 -4.25
N SER A 87 5.77 -2.87 -3.87
CA SER A 87 6.52 -1.64 -4.08
C SER A 87 6.80 -1.47 -5.58
N VAL A 88 6.49 -0.30 -6.12
CA VAL A 88 6.72 -0.02 -7.54
C VAL A 88 7.38 1.33 -7.73
N GLY A 89 8.07 1.47 -8.85
CA GLY A 89 8.59 2.74 -9.32
C GLY A 89 7.95 3.13 -10.63
N VAL A 90 8.19 4.34 -11.05
CA VAL A 90 7.71 4.84 -12.35
C VAL A 90 8.91 4.99 -13.26
N GLU A 91 8.78 4.49 -14.48
CA GLU A 91 9.82 4.69 -15.48
C GLU A 91 9.21 4.83 -16.87
N GLY A 92 10.06 4.93 -17.86
CA GLY A 92 9.64 5.03 -19.25
C GLY A 92 9.61 6.47 -19.72
N TRP A 93 8.68 7.25 -19.21
CA TRP A 93 8.57 8.64 -19.66
C TRP A 93 9.79 9.47 -19.24
N THR A 94 10.51 9.04 -18.22
CA THR A 94 11.71 9.73 -17.78
C THR A 94 12.86 9.59 -18.75
N LEU A 95 12.73 8.72 -19.71
CA LEU A 95 13.76 8.49 -20.71
C LEU A 95 13.71 9.49 -21.85
N ILE A 96 12.82 10.37 -21.77
CA ILE A 96 12.59 11.34 -22.82
C ILE A 96 13.53 12.51 -22.69
#